data_04429069863c9daa8776916be3d32c7f
#
_entry.id   04429069863c9daa8776916be3d32c7f
#
_cell.length_a   1.000
_cell.length_b   1.000
_cell.length_c   1.000
_cell.angle_alpha   90.00
_cell.angle_beta   90.00
_cell.angle_gamma   90.00
#
_symmetry.space_group_name_H-M   'P 1'
#
loop_
_entity.id
_entity.type
_entity.pdbx_description
1 polymer ?
#
loop_
_entity_poly.entity_id
_entity_poly.type
_entity_poly.pdbx_seq_one_letter_code
_entity_poly.pdbx_strand_id
1 'polypeptide(L)'
;MSGILSQLPIHPFTEMASSISQIHQAHAHLLKTGVFPNNTFVSNKLISFAVSNPDPITLSYAHSVFTHITDPNSFSYNSLIRAYANSRTPENALFLFRQMLEGGPVLPDKYSFTFSLKACAGFCGVEEGMQIHGLALKLGIGFDIFVANTLIHVYGKSGHFGFARSLLDRMTDRDVVSWNALLSAYIETGFIRLARGLFDEMDERNVESWNFMISGYLSSGLLEEAKSVFDSMPLKDLVSWNAIITGYAHASRFDEVLELFEDMQREEVRPDTCTLVNVLSACAHLGALGQGEWIHGYIDKNGIDTNGFIATALVDMYSKCGNIDKAVNVFRNASKKDISTWNSIIVGLGMHGYGETALETFSEMLMEGFEPNEVTFIAVLTACSRSRFLNEGRKMFKLMVDDYGIEPAIEHYGCMVDLLGQVGLLEEALELVETRPLKEAHVLWESLLSACKNHGNVEMAEYVARKLLELNPQDSAGYVQLSNTYAALKRWDDVLNVRKKMKALKVNKEPGCSMIEVNGVVHEFLAGEGMILE
;
A
#
# COMPACT_ATOMS: atom_id res chain seq x y z
N MET A 1 23.87 -57.75 -13.64
CA MET A 1 23.28 -56.68 -14.49
C MET A 1 23.00 -55.40 -13.66
N SER A 2 23.84 -55.07 -12.68
CA SER A 2 23.63 -53.90 -11.81
C SER A 2 24.60 -52.73 -12.07
N GLY A 3 25.36 -52.77 -13.17
CA GLY A 3 26.41 -51.77 -13.42
C GLY A 3 26.20 -50.83 -14.61
N ILE A 4 25.08 -50.92 -15.34
CA ILE A 4 24.85 -50.13 -16.58
C ILE A 4 23.76 -49.03 -16.38
N LEU A 5 22.97 -49.10 -15.31
CA LEU A 5 21.88 -48.12 -15.05
C LEU A 5 22.33 -46.81 -14.43
N SER A 6 23.62 -46.71 -14.04
CA SER A 6 24.16 -45.45 -13.43
C SER A 6 24.71 -44.44 -14.45
N GLN A 7 24.64 -44.70 -15.73
CA GLN A 7 25.22 -43.88 -16.82
C GLN A 7 24.23 -43.34 -17.86
N LEU A 8 22.93 -43.45 -17.65
CA LEU A 8 22.00 -42.72 -18.50
C LEU A 8 22.00 -41.22 -18.12
N PRO A 9 22.09 -40.30 -19.09
CA PRO A 9 22.12 -38.88 -18.80
C PRO A 9 20.73 -38.43 -18.33
N ILE A 10 20.50 -38.55 -17.02
CA ILE A 10 19.32 -37.98 -16.33
C ILE A 10 19.42 -36.46 -16.32
N HIS A 11 20.61 -35.92 -16.57
CA HIS A 11 20.98 -34.53 -16.50
C HIS A 11 20.23 -33.55 -17.40
N PRO A 12 19.83 -33.85 -18.67
CA PRO A 12 19.19 -32.83 -19.50
C PRO A 12 17.73 -32.57 -19.17
N PHE A 13 16.98 -33.58 -18.67
CA PHE A 13 15.53 -33.42 -18.45
C PHE A 13 15.18 -32.73 -17.12
N THR A 14 16.06 -32.79 -16.14
CA THR A 14 15.79 -32.24 -14.81
C THR A 14 16.31 -30.80 -14.62
N GLU A 15 17.17 -30.32 -15.51
CA GLU A 15 17.70 -28.94 -15.45
C GLU A 15 16.96 -27.95 -16.36
N MET A 16 16.12 -28.44 -17.29
CA MET A 16 15.43 -27.63 -18.29
C MET A 16 13.91 -27.52 -18.13
N ALA A 17 13.32 -28.14 -17.11
CA ALA A 17 11.87 -28.09 -16.93
C ALA A 17 11.45 -26.73 -16.36
N SER A 18 10.91 -25.85 -17.18
CA SER A 18 10.39 -24.53 -16.81
C SER A 18 8.86 -24.48 -16.72
N SER A 19 8.16 -25.57 -17.08
CA SER A 19 6.70 -25.65 -17.04
C SER A 19 6.20 -26.96 -16.44
N ILE A 20 5.00 -26.95 -15.86
CA ILE A 20 4.35 -28.15 -15.28
C ILE A 20 4.18 -29.25 -16.34
N SER A 21 3.94 -28.92 -17.60
CA SER A 21 3.83 -29.87 -18.70
C SER A 21 5.14 -30.65 -18.93
N GLN A 22 6.28 -29.98 -18.86
CA GLN A 22 7.60 -30.60 -18.96
C GLN A 22 7.91 -31.50 -17.77
N ILE A 23 7.48 -31.11 -16.57
CA ILE A 23 7.59 -31.92 -15.35
C ILE A 23 6.78 -33.22 -15.51
N HIS A 24 5.55 -33.14 -16.01
CA HIS A 24 4.71 -34.32 -16.29
C HIS A 24 5.32 -35.23 -17.34
N GLN A 25 5.92 -34.70 -18.41
CA GLN A 25 6.62 -35.49 -19.44
C GLN A 25 7.85 -36.21 -18.85
N ALA A 26 8.65 -35.52 -18.05
CA ALA A 26 9.80 -36.10 -17.34
C ALA A 26 9.35 -37.23 -16.40
N HIS A 27 8.30 -37.01 -15.61
CA HIS A 27 7.74 -38.01 -14.70
C HIS A 27 7.23 -39.25 -15.47
N ALA A 28 6.48 -39.05 -16.56
CA ALA A 28 6.00 -40.12 -17.39
C ALA A 28 7.15 -40.96 -18.01
N HIS A 29 8.25 -40.30 -18.38
CA HIS A 29 9.47 -41.00 -18.86
C HIS A 29 10.12 -41.82 -17.72
N LEU A 30 10.23 -41.28 -16.52
CA LEU A 30 10.82 -41.96 -15.37
C LEU A 30 9.98 -43.15 -14.90
N LEU A 31 8.65 -43.10 -15.05
CA LEU A 31 7.74 -44.21 -14.82
C LEU A 31 7.97 -45.33 -15.85
N LYS A 32 8.05 -44.99 -17.15
CA LYS A 32 8.27 -45.95 -18.23
C LYS A 32 9.62 -46.66 -18.14
N THR A 33 10.65 -45.97 -17.66
CA THR A 33 12.01 -46.51 -17.47
C THR A 33 12.20 -47.28 -16.18
N GLY A 34 11.19 -47.28 -15.28
CA GLY A 34 11.25 -47.97 -13.98
C GLY A 34 12.16 -47.28 -12.96
N VAL A 35 12.60 -46.05 -13.23
CA VAL A 35 13.46 -45.28 -12.33
C VAL A 35 12.63 -44.71 -11.15
N PHE A 36 11.42 -44.25 -11.43
CA PHE A 36 10.45 -43.87 -10.43
C PHE A 36 9.54 -45.08 -10.11
N PRO A 37 9.15 -45.33 -8.84
CA PRO A 37 9.41 -44.61 -7.61
C PRO A 37 10.66 -45.04 -6.83
N ASN A 38 11.49 -45.90 -7.35
CA ASN A 38 12.55 -46.58 -6.61
C ASN A 38 13.84 -45.77 -6.46
N ASN A 39 13.98 -44.63 -7.14
CA ASN A 39 15.13 -43.76 -7.03
C ASN A 39 14.74 -42.46 -6.30
N THR A 40 14.98 -42.40 -4.98
CA THR A 40 14.66 -41.28 -4.12
C THR A 40 15.29 -39.96 -4.58
N PHE A 41 16.50 -39.98 -5.14
CA PHE A 41 17.18 -38.77 -5.64
C PHE A 41 16.40 -38.15 -6.81
N VAL A 42 15.95 -38.96 -7.75
CA VAL A 42 15.16 -38.50 -8.91
C VAL A 42 13.79 -38.03 -8.49
N SER A 43 13.15 -38.76 -7.58
CA SER A 43 11.86 -38.35 -7.00
C SER A 43 11.93 -37.02 -6.26
N ASN A 44 12.99 -36.80 -5.50
CA ASN A 44 13.25 -35.54 -4.81
C ASN A 44 13.46 -34.37 -5.79
N LYS A 45 14.12 -34.60 -6.92
CA LYS A 45 14.23 -33.58 -7.97
C LYS A 45 12.86 -33.22 -8.56
N LEU A 46 12.00 -34.19 -8.83
CA LEU A 46 10.63 -33.93 -9.29
C LEU A 46 9.84 -33.08 -8.28
N ILE A 47 9.92 -33.42 -7.00
CA ILE A 47 9.29 -32.63 -5.93
C ILE A 47 9.87 -31.22 -5.93
N SER A 48 11.21 -31.06 -5.93
CA SER A 48 11.87 -29.74 -5.90
C SER A 48 11.42 -28.85 -7.06
N PHE A 49 11.27 -29.39 -8.26
CA PHE A 49 10.76 -28.64 -9.41
C PHE A 49 9.30 -28.25 -9.24
N ALA A 50 8.46 -29.19 -8.81
CA ALA A 50 7.04 -28.93 -8.61
C ALA A 50 6.79 -27.87 -7.54
N VAL A 51 7.65 -27.77 -6.51
CA VAL A 51 7.52 -26.78 -5.42
C VAL A 51 8.31 -25.49 -5.65
N SER A 52 9.04 -25.35 -6.77
CA SER A 52 9.79 -24.11 -7.08
C SER A 52 8.85 -22.93 -7.32
N ASN A 53 7.63 -23.18 -7.80
CA ASN A 53 6.57 -22.20 -8.00
C ASN A 53 5.26 -22.78 -7.44
N PRO A 54 5.04 -22.71 -6.11
CA PRO A 54 3.97 -23.45 -5.45
C PRO A 54 2.60 -22.80 -5.69
N ASP A 55 1.98 -23.13 -6.82
CA ASP A 55 0.54 -22.95 -7.01
C ASP A 55 -0.23 -24.19 -6.50
N PRO A 56 -1.55 -24.13 -6.29
CA PRO A 56 -2.34 -25.25 -5.77
C PRO A 56 -2.24 -26.53 -6.61
N ILE A 57 -2.04 -26.40 -7.91
CA ILE A 57 -1.97 -27.53 -8.86
C ILE A 57 -0.62 -28.22 -8.75
N THR A 58 0.48 -27.45 -8.80
CA THR A 58 1.84 -27.96 -8.68
C THR A 58 2.11 -28.58 -7.32
N LEU A 59 1.54 -28.01 -6.26
CA LEU A 59 1.66 -28.51 -4.90
C LEU A 59 0.90 -29.84 -4.71
N SER A 60 -0.32 -29.95 -5.25
CA SER A 60 -1.09 -31.19 -5.26
C SER A 60 -0.35 -32.29 -6.04
N TYR A 61 0.24 -31.94 -7.17
CA TYR A 61 1.07 -32.86 -7.95
C TYR A 61 2.32 -33.31 -7.15
N ALA A 62 3.05 -32.40 -6.53
CA ALA A 62 4.20 -32.72 -5.69
C ALA A 62 3.84 -33.68 -4.55
N HIS A 63 2.69 -33.47 -3.93
CA HIS A 63 2.15 -34.35 -2.89
C HIS A 63 1.84 -35.75 -3.45
N SER A 64 1.20 -35.81 -4.61
CA SER A 64 0.94 -37.09 -5.29
C SER A 64 2.24 -37.85 -5.64
N VAL A 65 3.27 -37.16 -6.12
CA VAL A 65 4.59 -37.76 -6.36
C VAL A 65 5.17 -38.31 -5.06
N PHE A 66 5.09 -37.55 -3.97
CA PHE A 66 5.60 -37.95 -2.67
C PHE A 66 4.94 -39.23 -2.13
N THR A 67 3.62 -39.37 -2.25
CA THR A 67 2.88 -40.55 -1.75
C THR A 67 3.26 -41.84 -2.45
N HIS A 68 3.88 -41.77 -3.65
CA HIS A 68 4.33 -42.92 -4.42
C HIS A 68 5.83 -43.23 -4.25
N ILE A 69 6.58 -42.44 -3.48
CA ILE A 69 8.00 -42.71 -3.20
C ILE A 69 8.09 -43.92 -2.27
N THR A 70 8.88 -44.90 -2.65
CA THR A 70 9.03 -46.16 -1.87
C THR A 70 9.74 -45.92 -0.53
N ASP A 71 10.74 -45.07 -0.51
CA ASP A 71 11.56 -44.74 0.69
C ASP A 71 11.84 -43.23 0.73
N PRO A 72 10.87 -42.43 1.24
CA PRO A 72 11.06 -40.98 1.38
C PRO A 72 12.08 -40.68 2.47
N ASN A 73 12.98 -39.73 2.22
CA ASN A 73 13.96 -39.26 3.17
C ASN A 73 13.60 -37.88 3.76
N SER A 74 14.42 -37.38 4.72
CA SER A 74 14.19 -36.05 5.34
C SER A 74 14.06 -34.93 4.31
N PHE A 75 14.80 -34.99 3.20
CA PHE A 75 14.72 -33.99 2.13
C PHE A 75 13.36 -34.02 1.42
N SER A 76 12.80 -35.22 1.16
CA SER A 76 11.47 -35.38 0.56
C SER A 76 10.39 -34.70 1.40
N TYR A 77 10.39 -35.01 2.73
CA TYR A 77 9.48 -34.41 3.69
C TYR A 77 9.68 -32.90 3.80
N ASN A 78 10.91 -32.43 4.02
CA ASN A 78 11.24 -31.02 4.24
C ASN A 78 10.90 -30.16 3.03
N SER A 79 11.05 -30.68 1.80
CA SER A 79 10.69 -29.96 0.58
C SER A 79 9.19 -29.68 0.51
N LEU A 80 8.34 -30.65 0.86
CA LEU A 80 6.88 -30.48 0.88
C LEU A 80 6.42 -29.66 2.07
N ILE A 81 6.95 -29.91 3.29
CA ILE A 81 6.63 -29.13 4.49
C ILE A 81 6.92 -27.64 4.23
N ARG A 82 8.08 -27.32 3.64
CA ARG A 82 8.44 -25.95 3.26
C ARG A 82 7.46 -25.35 2.24
N ALA A 83 7.06 -26.13 1.24
CA ALA A 83 6.16 -25.67 0.21
C ALA A 83 4.75 -25.38 0.77
N TYR A 84 4.22 -26.28 1.60
CA TYR A 84 2.95 -26.04 2.29
C TYR A 84 3.01 -24.86 3.27
N ALA A 85 4.10 -24.73 4.03
CA ALA A 85 4.29 -23.60 4.95
C ALA A 85 4.24 -22.22 4.26
N ASN A 86 4.58 -22.17 2.97
CA ASN A 86 4.51 -20.95 2.16
C ASN A 86 3.25 -20.86 1.27
N SER A 87 2.30 -21.79 1.40
CA SER A 87 1.09 -21.85 0.59
C SER A 87 -0.12 -21.25 1.33
N ARG A 88 -1.28 -21.29 0.66
CA ARG A 88 -2.57 -20.90 1.28
C ARG A 88 -3.12 -21.92 2.28
N THR A 89 -2.50 -23.09 2.39
CA THR A 89 -2.93 -24.20 3.27
C THR A 89 -1.75 -24.68 4.12
N PRO A 90 -1.21 -23.82 5.01
CA PRO A 90 -0.02 -24.16 5.80
C PRO A 90 -0.26 -25.30 6.80
N GLU A 91 -1.50 -25.60 7.16
CA GLU A 91 -1.87 -26.71 8.07
C GLU A 91 -1.42 -28.08 7.52
N ASN A 92 -1.36 -28.24 6.20
CA ASN A 92 -0.89 -29.47 5.56
C ASN A 92 0.59 -29.75 5.84
N ALA A 93 1.38 -28.74 6.16
CA ALA A 93 2.77 -28.92 6.60
C ALA A 93 2.83 -29.69 7.92
N LEU A 94 1.91 -29.40 8.85
CA LEU A 94 1.85 -30.10 10.15
C LEU A 94 1.40 -31.54 10.01
N PHE A 95 0.49 -31.81 9.06
CA PHE A 95 0.10 -33.18 8.76
C PHE A 95 1.30 -34.01 8.30
N LEU A 96 2.12 -33.49 7.37
CA LEU A 96 3.34 -34.14 6.90
C LEU A 96 4.38 -34.29 8.02
N PHE A 97 4.54 -33.30 8.87
CA PHE A 97 5.45 -33.36 10.01
C PHE A 97 5.02 -34.45 11.00
N ARG A 98 3.72 -34.55 11.27
CA ARG A 98 3.15 -35.61 12.10
C ARG A 98 3.35 -36.99 11.48
N GLN A 99 3.10 -37.13 10.17
CA GLN A 99 3.37 -38.37 9.44
C GLN A 99 4.85 -38.78 9.51
N MET A 100 5.78 -37.81 9.45
CA MET A 100 7.20 -38.06 9.63
C MET A 100 7.53 -38.59 11.04
N LEU A 101 6.85 -38.09 12.08
CA LEU A 101 7.00 -38.55 13.47
C LEU A 101 6.43 -39.95 13.71
N GLU A 102 5.29 -40.29 13.09
CA GLU A 102 4.57 -41.55 13.28
C GLU A 102 5.08 -42.67 12.34
N GLY A 103 5.68 -42.31 11.21
CA GLY A 103 5.89 -43.22 10.07
C GLY A 103 7.19 -44.02 10.06
N GLY A 104 8.10 -43.90 11.01
CA GLY A 104 9.21 -44.83 11.03
C GLY A 104 10.64 -44.27 10.91
N PRO A 105 11.51 -44.71 9.96
CA PRO A 105 12.97 -44.57 10.08
C PRO A 105 13.50 -43.16 9.87
N VAL A 106 12.68 -42.21 9.39
CA VAL A 106 13.10 -40.84 9.11
C VAL A 106 12.77 -39.93 10.29
N LEU A 107 13.79 -39.56 11.04
CA LEU A 107 13.62 -38.61 12.14
C LEU A 107 13.60 -37.16 11.64
N PRO A 108 12.72 -36.31 12.21
CA PRO A 108 12.73 -34.88 11.94
C PRO A 108 14.07 -34.24 12.31
N ASP A 109 14.59 -33.41 11.43
CA ASP A 109 15.78 -32.61 11.62
C ASP A 109 15.40 -31.14 11.92
N LYS A 110 16.39 -30.29 12.18
CA LYS A 110 16.17 -28.87 12.45
C LYS A 110 15.36 -28.16 11.36
N TYR A 111 15.47 -28.56 10.10
CA TYR A 111 14.71 -27.96 9.00
C TYR A 111 13.24 -28.39 9.03
N SER A 112 12.98 -29.66 9.39
CA SER A 112 11.60 -30.14 9.59
C SER A 112 10.87 -29.29 10.65
N PHE A 113 11.55 -29.04 11.78
CA PHE A 113 11.02 -28.18 12.85
C PHE A 113 10.84 -26.74 12.38
N THR A 114 11.84 -26.14 11.76
CA THR A 114 11.81 -24.75 11.28
C THR A 114 10.64 -24.54 10.32
N PHE A 115 10.46 -25.42 9.32
CA PHE A 115 9.39 -25.26 8.34
C PHE A 115 8.01 -25.52 8.94
N SER A 116 7.87 -26.48 9.87
CA SER A 116 6.60 -26.72 10.57
C SER A 116 6.22 -25.55 11.48
N LEU A 117 7.17 -24.97 12.20
CA LEU A 117 6.97 -23.76 12.99
C LEU A 117 6.61 -22.55 12.12
N LYS A 118 7.25 -22.43 10.95
CA LYS A 118 6.89 -21.39 9.98
C LYS A 118 5.42 -21.54 9.52
N ALA A 119 4.95 -22.78 9.34
CA ALA A 119 3.53 -23.03 9.05
C ALA A 119 2.63 -22.57 10.19
N CYS A 120 2.98 -22.86 11.46
CA CYS A 120 2.25 -22.38 12.63
C CYS A 120 2.13 -20.84 12.65
N ALA A 121 3.21 -20.13 12.31
CA ALA A 121 3.17 -18.67 12.19
C ALA A 121 2.24 -18.19 11.07
N GLY A 122 2.05 -18.99 10.02
CA GLY A 122 1.19 -18.67 8.87
C GLY A 122 -0.30 -18.61 9.20
N PHE A 123 -0.78 -19.49 10.08
CA PHE A 123 -2.20 -19.55 10.51
C PHE A 123 -2.42 -19.19 11.99
N CYS A 124 -1.43 -18.58 12.64
CA CYS A 124 -1.45 -18.22 14.07
C CYS A 124 -1.69 -19.41 15.02
N GLY A 125 -1.21 -20.61 14.66
CA GLY A 125 -1.32 -21.85 15.43
C GLY A 125 -0.33 -21.91 16.59
N VAL A 126 -0.61 -21.16 17.66
CA VAL A 126 0.30 -21.08 18.82
C VAL A 126 0.34 -22.38 19.63
N GLU A 127 -0.79 -23.09 19.74
CA GLU A 127 -0.87 -24.34 20.48
C GLU A 127 -0.03 -25.45 19.81
N GLU A 128 -0.11 -25.56 18.49
CA GLU A 128 0.72 -26.45 17.69
C GLU A 128 2.19 -26.07 17.80
N GLY A 129 2.48 -24.76 17.74
CA GLY A 129 3.83 -24.22 17.95
C GLY A 129 4.40 -24.59 19.31
N MET A 130 3.61 -24.54 20.39
CA MET A 130 4.00 -24.98 21.74
C MET A 130 4.27 -26.48 21.81
N GLN A 131 3.45 -27.30 21.15
CA GLN A 131 3.67 -28.76 21.08
C GLN A 131 4.99 -29.07 20.35
N ILE A 132 5.23 -28.42 19.21
CA ILE A 132 6.46 -28.58 18.44
C ILE A 132 7.67 -28.09 19.26
N HIS A 133 7.54 -26.97 19.98
CA HIS A 133 8.59 -26.48 20.90
C HIS A 133 8.91 -27.51 21.98
N GLY A 134 7.89 -28.05 22.65
CA GLY A 134 8.07 -29.10 23.66
C GLY A 134 8.79 -30.33 23.11
N LEU A 135 8.50 -30.71 21.86
CA LEU A 135 9.18 -31.82 21.18
C LEU A 135 10.64 -31.45 20.84
N ALA A 136 10.88 -30.23 20.33
CA ALA A 136 12.22 -29.73 20.00
C ALA A 136 13.12 -29.73 21.25
N LEU A 137 12.59 -29.32 22.41
CA LEU A 137 13.31 -29.38 23.69
C LEU A 137 13.64 -30.81 24.10
N LYS A 138 12.71 -31.76 23.95
CA LYS A 138 12.95 -33.18 24.27
C LYS A 138 14.03 -33.82 23.39
N LEU A 139 14.15 -33.37 22.14
CA LEU A 139 15.14 -33.85 21.18
C LEU A 139 16.48 -33.07 21.27
N GLY A 140 16.59 -32.08 22.17
CA GLY A 140 17.78 -31.28 22.36
C GLY A 140 18.09 -30.25 21.27
N ILE A 141 17.13 -29.98 20.38
CA ILE A 141 17.29 -29.02 19.27
C ILE A 141 16.51 -27.71 19.47
N GLY A 142 15.86 -27.54 20.64
CA GLY A 142 15.04 -26.36 20.90
C GLY A 142 15.80 -25.03 20.95
N PHE A 143 17.12 -25.08 21.13
CA PHE A 143 18.02 -23.93 21.10
C PHE A 143 18.92 -23.90 19.84
N ASP A 144 18.67 -24.77 18.84
CA ASP A 144 19.26 -24.56 17.52
C ASP A 144 18.80 -23.20 16.98
N ILE A 145 19.74 -22.42 16.46
CA ILE A 145 19.49 -21.01 16.08
C ILE A 145 18.31 -20.85 15.11
N PHE A 146 18.16 -21.76 14.12
CA PHE A 146 17.07 -21.72 13.15
C PHE A 146 15.72 -22.04 13.80
N VAL A 147 15.69 -23.03 14.69
CA VAL A 147 14.49 -23.45 15.42
C VAL A 147 14.07 -22.35 16.40
N ALA A 148 15.03 -21.82 17.18
CA ALA A 148 14.79 -20.77 18.17
C ALA A 148 14.31 -19.47 17.51
N ASN A 149 14.92 -19.02 16.42
CA ASN A 149 14.49 -17.83 15.69
C ASN A 149 13.06 -17.98 15.15
N THR A 150 12.72 -19.17 14.64
CA THR A 150 11.36 -19.43 14.17
C THR A 150 10.35 -19.50 15.31
N LEU A 151 10.72 -20.06 16.46
CA LEU A 151 9.88 -20.05 17.67
C LEU A 151 9.65 -18.64 18.20
N ILE A 152 10.68 -17.78 18.22
CA ILE A 152 10.56 -16.37 18.59
C ILE A 152 9.52 -15.70 17.67
N HIS A 153 9.59 -15.94 16.36
CA HIS A 153 8.64 -15.40 15.40
C HIS A 153 7.20 -15.93 15.63
N VAL A 154 7.02 -17.24 15.88
CA VAL A 154 5.69 -17.83 16.19
C VAL A 154 5.09 -17.18 17.43
N TYR A 155 5.84 -17.13 18.53
CA TYR A 155 5.37 -16.55 19.78
C TYR A 155 5.13 -15.05 19.67
N GLY A 156 6.01 -14.34 18.98
CA GLY A 156 5.89 -12.92 18.74
C GLY A 156 4.62 -12.59 17.95
N LYS A 157 4.41 -13.27 16.81
CA LYS A 157 3.23 -13.07 15.97
C LYS A 157 1.90 -13.43 16.65
N SER A 158 1.95 -14.35 17.61
CA SER A 158 0.79 -14.75 18.41
C SER A 158 0.60 -13.92 19.68
N GLY A 159 1.38 -12.85 19.88
CA GLY A 159 1.30 -11.97 21.05
C GLY A 159 1.87 -12.55 22.36
N HIS A 160 2.55 -13.69 22.30
CA HIS A 160 3.13 -14.36 23.47
C HIS A 160 4.57 -13.88 23.73
N PHE A 161 4.75 -12.56 23.86
CA PHE A 161 6.05 -11.90 23.95
C PHE A 161 6.92 -12.37 25.12
N GLY A 162 6.32 -12.77 26.25
CA GLY A 162 7.03 -13.31 27.39
C GLY A 162 7.81 -14.59 27.04
N PHE A 163 7.21 -15.48 26.25
CA PHE A 163 7.86 -16.70 25.78
C PHE A 163 8.93 -16.39 24.73
N ALA A 164 8.63 -15.50 23.78
CA ALA A 164 9.59 -15.07 22.75
C ALA A 164 10.83 -14.43 23.39
N ARG A 165 10.65 -13.52 24.35
CA ARG A 165 11.74 -12.87 25.08
C ARG A 165 12.54 -13.88 25.92
N SER A 166 11.86 -14.74 26.69
CA SER A 166 12.53 -15.76 27.50
C SER A 166 13.37 -16.72 26.63
N LEU A 167 12.91 -17.02 25.42
CA LEU A 167 13.65 -17.87 24.50
C LEU A 167 14.92 -17.16 24.01
N LEU A 168 14.80 -15.89 23.59
CA LEU A 168 15.93 -15.06 23.18
C LEU A 168 16.97 -14.93 24.32
N ASP A 169 16.53 -14.70 25.57
CA ASP A 169 17.41 -14.53 26.72
C ASP A 169 18.16 -15.83 27.07
N ARG A 170 17.61 -17.00 26.78
CA ARG A 170 18.19 -18.32 27.06
C ARG A 170 19.07 -18.86 25.94
N MET A 171 19.06 -18.25 24.76
CA MET A 171 19.95 -18.61 23.67
C MET A 171 21.38 -18.26 24.03
N THR A 172 22.32 -19.22 23.91
CA THR A 172 23.77 -19.02 24.11
C THR A 172 24.37 -18.27 22.93
N ASP A 173 23.95 -18.62 21.72
CA ASP A 173 24.42 -18.01 20.48
C ASP A 173 23.25 -17.22 19.88
N ARG A 174 23.28 -15.90 20.05
CA ARG A 174 22.33 -14.95 19.49
C ARG A 174 22.95 -14.21 18.33
N ASP A 175 22.34 -14.26 17.19
CA ASP A 175 22.73 -13.46 16.04
C ASP A 175 21.75 -12.28 15.83
N VAL A 176 22.08 -11.39 14.91
CA VAL A 176 21.21 -10.26 14.57
C VAL A 176 19.82 -10.73 14.11
N VAL A 177 19.73 -11.93 13.49
CA VAL A 177 18.43 -12.49 13.04
C VAL A 177 17.56 -12.88 14.23
N SER A 178 18.16 -13.39 15.33
CA SER A 178 17.44 -13.71 16.57
C SER A 178 16.78 -12.46 17.18
N TRP A 179 17.53 -11.36 17.23
CA TRP A 179 17.04 -10.08 17.70
C TRP A 179 15.98 -9.50 16.78
N ASN A 180 16.22 -9.51 15.46
CA ASN A 180 15.28 -9.02 14.44
C ASN A 180 13.97 -9.80 14.44
N ALA A 181 13.97 -11.09 14.74
CA ALA A 181 12.74 -11.89 14.83
C ALA A 181 11.80 -11.40 15.95
N LEU A 182 12.32 -10.98 17.10
CA LEU A 182 11.51 -10.39 18.16
C LEU A 182 11.19 -8.93 17.90
N LEU A 183 12.13 -8.18 17.32
CA LEU A 183 11.96 -6.77 16.96
C LEU A 183 10.80 -6.58 15.97
N SER A 184 10.79 -7.36 14.88
CA SER A 184 9.71 -7.33 13.89
C SER A 184 8.35 -7.68 14.51
N ALA A 185 8.32 -8.66 15.42
CA ALA A 185 7.09 -9.05 16.09
C ALA A 185 6.51 -7.94 16.98
N TYR A 186 7.36 -7.21 17.72
CA TYR A 186 6.90 -6.04 18.50
C TYR A 186 6.36 -4.93 17.60
N ILE A 187 6.99 -4.70 16.45
CA ILE A 187 6.59 -3.66 15.48
C ILE A 187 5.27 -4.03 14.81
N GLU A 188 5.14 -5.25 14.29
CA GLU A 188 3.91 -5.73 13.63
C GLU A 188 2.67 -5.67 14.54
N THR A 189 2.88 -5.80 15.84
CA THR A 189 1.81 -5.76 16.84
C THR A 189 1.63 -4.39 17.51
N GLY A 190 2.39 -3.36 17.08
CA GLY A 190 2.28 -1.98 17.55
C GLY A 190 2.94 -1.68 18.89
N PHE A 191 3.73 -2.60 19.46
CA PHE A 191 4.44 -2.38 20.73
C PHE A 191 5.78 -1.65 20.54
N ILE A 192 5.72 -0.45 19.92
CA ILE A 192 6.91 0.33 19.52
C ILE A 192 7.88 0.63 20.68
N ARG A 193 7.36 0.81 21.91
CA ARG A 193 8.23 1.06 23.09
C ARG A 193 9.06 -0.17 23.45
N LEU A 194 8.48 -1.37 23.35
CA LEU A 194 9.20 -2.63 23.58
C LEU A 194 10.22 -2.88 22.47
N ALA A 195 9.83 -2.57 21.21
CA ALA A 195 10.74 -2.64 20.07
C ALA A 195 11.95 -1.72 20.27
N ARG A 196 11.74 -0.48 20.74
CA ARG A 196 12.82 0.47 21.03
C ARG A 196 13.76 -0.03 22.12
N GLY A 197 13.22 -0.52 23.24
CA GLY A 197 14.02 -1.09 24.31
C GLY A 197 14.87 -2.27 23.83
N LEU A 198 14.27 -3.16 23.02
CA LEU A 198 14.98 -4.29 22.44
C LEU A 198 16.09 -3.85 21.48
N PHE A 199 15.80 -2.87 20.62
CA PHE A 199 16.76 -2.31 19.68
C PHE A 199 17.97 -1.68 20.40
N ASP A 200 17.74 -0.99 21.53
CA ASP A 200 18.80 -0.37 22.32
C ASP A 200 19.68 -1.41 23.03
N GLU A 201 19.12 -2.57 23.36
CA GLU A 201 19.86 -3.71 23.95
C GLU A 201 20.73 -4.49 22.94
N MET A 202 20.49 -4.33 21.61
CA MET A 202 21.24 -5.04 20.59
C MET A 202 22.71 -4.59 20.57
N ASP A 203 23.66 -5.54 20.71
CA ASP A 203 25.10 -5.27 20.60
C ASP A 203 25.49 -4.89 19.16
N GLU A 204 24.93 -5.61 18.18
CA GLU A 204 25.15 -5.37 16.76
C GLU A 204 23.80 -5.15 16.05
N ARG A 205 23.77 -4.18 15.14
CA ARG A 205 22.59 -3.83 14.32
C ARG A 205 22.96 -3.86 12.86
N ASN A 206 22.18 -4.57 12.06
CA ASN A 206 22.31 -4.53 10.61
C ASN A 206 21.31 -3.53 10.00
N VAL A 207 21.40 -3.29 8.70
CA VAL A 207 20.49 -2.41 7.96
C VAL A 207 19.02 -2.77 8.18
N GLU A 208 18.70 -4.06 8.25
CA GLU A 208 17.35 -4.56 8.48
C GLU A 208 16.81 -4.16 9.87
N SER A 209 17.65 -4.24 10.94
CA SER A 209 17.26 -3.80 12.30
C SER A 209 16.87 -2.32 12.31
N TRP A 210 17.65 -1.47 11.64
CA TRP A 210 17.36 -0.04 11.50
C TRP A 210 16.07 0.20 10.71
N ASN A 211 15.89 -0.50 9.57
CA ASN A 211 14.71 -0.40 8.74
C ASN A 211 13.43 -0.85 9.46
N PHE A 212 13.51 -1.88 10.33
CA PHE A 212 12.40 -2.25 11.20
C PHE A 212 11.99 -1.11 12.13
N MET A 213 12.94 -0.47 12.80
CA MET A 213 12.64 0.63 13.71
C MET A 213 12.05 1.85 12.98
N ILE A 214 12.60 2.20 11.82
CA ILE A 214 12.07 3.30 10.98
C ILE A 214 10.63 2.99 10.59
N SER A 215 10.35 1.81 10.03
CA SER A 215 9.01 1.39 9.64
C SER A 215 8.04 1.35 10.82
N GLY A 216 8.49 0.89 11.98
CA GLY A 216 7.70 0.84 13.22
C GLY A 216 7.29 2.22 13.73
N TYR A 217 8.19 3.18 13.71
CA TYR A 217 7.87 4.56 14.08
C TYR A 217 6.93 5.22 13.06
N LEU A 218 7.18 5.03 11.75
CA LEU A 218 6.34 5.57 10.69
C LEU A 218 4.91 5.03 10.76
N SER A 219 4.74 3.71 10.96
CA SER A 219 3.41 3.09 11.11
C SER A 219 2.67 3.54 12.37
N SER A 220 3.40 4.00 13.38
CA SER A 220 2.84 4.58 14.61
C SER A 220 2.60 6.10 14.52
N GLY A 221 2.87 6.73 13.38
CA GLY A 221 2.75 8.18 13.18
C GLY A 221 3.83 9.02 13.87
N LEU A 222 4.91 8.39 14.34
CA LEU A 222 6.01 9.02 15.09
C LEU A 222 7.14 9.41 14.12
N LEU A 223 6.90 10.46 13.34
CA LEU A 223 7.79 10.87 12.23
C LEU A 223 9.16 11.35 12.71
N GLU A 224 9.20 12.14 13.78
CA GLU A 224 10.44 12.71 14.30
C GLU A 224 11.35 11.64 14.89
N GLU A 225 10.78 10.64 15.55
CA GLU A 225 11.52 9.48 16.06
C GLU A 225 12.03 8.61 14.90
N ALA A 226 11.24 8.43 13.83
CA ALA A 226 11.68 7.73 12.63
C ALA A 226 12.87 8.46 11.98
N LYS A 227 12.79 9.78 11.84
CA LYS A 227 13.88 10.62 11.30
C LYS A 227 15.14 10.54 12.16
N SER A 228 15.00 10.62 13.48
CA SER A 228 16.13 10.50 14.42
C SER A 228 16.85 9.15 14.28
N VAL A 229 16.11 8.06 14.12
CA VAL A 229 16.68 6.72 13.90
C VAL A 229 17.36 6.65 12.52
N PHE A 230 16.72 7.17 11.49
CA PHE A 230 17.27 7.22 10.14
C PHE A 230 18.57 8.03 10.08
N ASP A 231 18.63 9.19 10.72
CA ASP A 231 19.84 10.03 10.75
C ASP A 231 20.99 9.37 11.52
N SER A 232 20.66 8.57 12.54
CA SER A 232 21.64 7.81 13.33
C SER A 232 22.13 6.55 12.63
N MET A 233 21.54 6.17 11.51
CA MET A 233 21.87 4.96 10.76
C MET A 233 23.24 5.09 10.07
N PRO A 234 24.20 4.17 10.33
CA PRO A 234 25.56 4.29 9.80
C PRO A 234 25.66 4.14 8.28
N LEU A 235 24.84 3.27 7.70
CA LEU A 235 24.77 2.99 6.26
C LEU A 235 23.31 2.94 5.84
N LYS A 236 22.92 3.85 4.96
CA LYS A 236 21.58 3.94 4.42
C LYS A 236 21.54 3.25 3.06
N ASP A 237 20.63 2.30 2.90
CA ASP A 237 20.38 1.66 1.62
C ASP A 237 19.11 2.23 0.94
N LEU A 238 18.83 1.79 -0.27
CA LEU A 238 17.63 2.20 -1.01
C LEU A 238 16.33 1.93 -0.23
N VAL A 239 16.28 0.83 0.55
CA VAL A 239 15.10 0.48 1.34
C VAL A 239 14.88 1.48 2.48
N SER A 240 15.95 1.90 3.17
CA SER A 240 15.90 2.93 4.22
C SER A 240 15.39 4.27 3.69
N TRP A 241 15.93 4.71 2.54
CA TRP A 241 15.50 5.94 1.88
C TRP A 241 14.05 5.87 1.44
N ASN A 242 13.63 4.77 0.81
CA ASN A 242 12.24 4.60 0.39
C ASN A 242 11.29 4.55 1.60
N ALA A 243 11.67 3.92 2.70
CA ALA A 243 10.85 3.86 3.90
C ALA A 243 10.58 5.26 4.45
N ILE A 244 11.63 6.08 4.65
CA ILE A 244 11.47 7.42 5.22
C ILE A 244 10.72 8.35 4.28
N ILE A 245 11.07 8.39 2.98
CA ILE A 245 10.40 9.22 1.96
C ILE A 245 8.91 8.86 1.86
N THR A 246 8.57 7.56 1.81
CA THR A 246 7.18 7.10 1.75
C THR A 246 6.42 7.48 3.03
N GLY A 247 7.04 7.34 4.20
CA GLY A 247 6.43 7.70 5.47
C GLY A 247 6.08 9.19 5.56
N TYR A 248 7.00 10.05 5.13
CA TYR A 248 6.77 11.50 5.09
C TYR A 248 5.73 11.89 4.03
N ALA A 249 5.74 11.23 2.85
CA ALA A 249 4.72 11.44 1.82
C ALA A 249 3.31 11.07 2.32
N HIS A 250 3.15 9.94 3.00
CA HIS A 250 1.87 9.54 3.60
C HIS A 250 1.39 10.49 4.70
N ALA A 251 2.31 11.10 5.41
CA ALA A 251 2.00 12.13 6.42
C ALA A 251 1.76 13.53 5.81
N SER A 252 1.77 13.65 4.49
CA SER A 252 1.62 14.91 3.75
C SER A 252 2.70 15.97 4.08
N ARG A 253 3.88 15.51 4.55
CA ARG A 253 5.04 16.35 4.82
C ARG A 253 5.89 16.45 3.54
N PHE A 254 5.35 17.13 2.52
CA PHE A 254 5.90 17.10 1.16
C PHE A 254 7.21 17.90 1.02
N ASP A 255 7.38 18.97 1.78
CA ASP A 255 8.63 19.74 1.78
C ASP A 255 9.80 18.88 2.23
N GLU A 256 9.62 18.13 3.31
CA GLU A 256 10.64 17.21 3.82
C GLU A 256 10.88 16.01 2.90
N VAL A 257 9.88 15.59 2.10
CA VAL A 257 10.10 14.59 1.04
C VAL A 257 11.10 15.09 0.02
N LEU A 258 11.01 16.37 -0.38
CA LEU A 258 11.97 16.97 -1.32
C LEU A 258 13.36 17.12 -0.70
N GLU A 259 13.46 17.56 0.55
CA GLU A 259 14.72 17.64 1.29
C GLU A 259 15.41 16.26 1.40
N LEU A 260 14.63 15.22 1.80
CA LEU A 260 15.12 13.85 1.88
C LEU A 260 15.60 13.32 0.53
N PHE A 261 14.93 13.68 -0.54
CA PHE A 261 15.35 13.30 -1.89
C PHE A 261 16.66 13.98 -2.31
N GLU A 262 16.86 15.26 -1.97
CA GLU A 262 18.13 15.95 -2.18
C GLU A 262 19.27 15.30 -1.38
N ASP A 263 19.01 14.95 -0.11
CA ASP A 263 19.98 14.26 0.74
C ASP A 263 20.35 12.89 0.17
N MET A 264 19.35 12.12 -0.32
CA MET A 264 19.56 10.84 -1.00
C MET A 264 20.50 10.98 -2.22
N GLN A 265 20.33 12.07 -2.99
CA GLN A 265 21.19 12.35 -4.13
C GLN A 265 22.61 12.75 -3.71
N ARG A 266 22.77 13.53 -2.63
CA ARG A 266 24.09 13.87 -2.08
C ARG A 266 24.84 12.64 -1.58
N GLU A 267 24.14 11.63 -1.08
CA GLU A 267 24.72 10.33 -0.69
C GLU A 267 24.91 9.38 -1.91
N GLU A 268 24.69 9.85 -3.13
CA GLU A 268 24.84 9.11 -4.40
C GLU A 268 23.99 7.83 -4.49
N VAL A 269 22.92 7.72 -3.71
CA VAL A 269 21.98 6.58 -3.76
C VAL A 269 21.02 6.81 -4.94
N ARG A 270 20.95 5.84 -5.86
CA ARG A 270 20.09 5.94 -7.04
C ARG A 270 18.62 5.70 -6.67
N PRO A 271 17.73 6.65 -6.99
CA PRO A 271 16.31 6.48 -6.76
C PRO A 271 15.73 5.38 -7.66
N ASP A 272 14.77 4.63 -7.15
CA ASP A 272 13.95 3.68 -7.90
C ASP A 272 12.56 4.24 -8.23
N THR A 273 11.71 3.42 -8.83
CA THR A 273 10.32 3.80 -9.17
C THR A 273 9.54 4.27 -7.94
N CYS A 274 9.72 3.62 -6.78
CA CYS A 274 9.01 4.00 -5.54
C CYS A 274 9.43 5.41 -5.08
N THR A 275 10.73 5.67 -5.04
CA THR A 275 11.27 7.00 -4.71
C THR A 275 10.69 8.07 -5.64
N LEU A 276 10.81 7.85 -6.97
CA LEU A 276 10.40 8.84 -7.98
C LEU A 276 8.91 9.16 -7.92
N VAL A 277 8.05 8.15 -7.72
CA VAL A 277 6.60 8.34 -7.60
C VAL A 277 6.26 9.20 -6.37
N ASN A 278 6.87 8.93 -5.20
CA ASN A 278 6.63 9.72 -3.99
C ASN A 278 7.10 11.16 -4.15
N VAL A 279 8.26 11.37 -4.76
CA VAL A 279 8.82 12.72 -4.99
C VAL A 279 7.99 13.50 -6.02
N LEU A 280 7.55 12.87 -7.11
CA LEU A 280 6.62 13.49 -8.07
C LEU A 280 5.28 13.85 -7.43
N SER A 281 4.78 12.98 -6.53
CA SER A 281 3.58 13.28 -5.75
C SER A 281 3.79 14.50 -4.84
N ALA A 282 4.93 14.61 -4.18
CA ALA A 282 5.27 15.79 -3.40
C ALA A 282 5.33 17.06 -4.25
N CYS A 283 5.98 17.01 -5.41
CA CYS A 283 5.99 18.14 -6.37
C CYS A 283 4.56 18.54 -6.80
N ALA A 284 3.69 17.55 -7.02
CA ALA A 284 2.30 17.78 -7.39
C ALA A 284 1.51 18.53 -6.30
N HIS A 285 1.72 18.18 -5.04
CA HIS A 285 1.04 18.80 -3.90
C HIS A 285 1.57 20.18 -3.56
N LEU A 286 2.86 20.42 -3.74
CA LEU A 286 3.50 21.72 -3.49
C LEU A 286 3.40 22.68 -4.69
N GLY A 287 2.96 22.19 -5.86
CA GLY A 287 3.01 22.98 -7.10
C GLY A 287 4.44 23.25 -7.60
N ALA A 288 5.41 22.41 -7.19
CA ALA A 288 6.83 22.56 -7.50
C ALA A 288 7.15 22.06 -8.92
N LEU A 289 6.72 22.86 -9.92
CA LEU A 289 6.85 22.50 -11.34
C LEU A 289 8.32 22.32 -11.77
N GLY A 290 9.21 23.21 -11.34
CA GLY A 290 10.63 23.17 -11.73
C GLY A 290 11.33 21.91 -11.25
N GLN A 291 11.09 21.49 -10.01
CA GLN A 291 11.60 20.22 -9.48
C GLN A 291 10.98 19.01 -10.21
N GLY A 292 9.67 19.05 -10.47
CA GLY A 292 8.99 18.02 -11.23
C GLY A 292 9.56 17.85 -12.65
N GLU A 293 9.87 18.96 -13.34
CA GLU A 293 10.51 18.95 -14.64
C GLU A 293 11.95 18.40 -14.59
N TRP A 294 12.69 18.73 -13.55
CA TRP A 294 14.02 18.18 -13.35
C TRP A 294 13.97 16.66 -13.15
N ILE A 295 13.02 16.16 -12.36
CA ILE A 295 12.82 14.72 -12.14
C ILE A 295 12.43 14.02 -13.45
N HIS A 296 11.54 14.62 -14.25
CA HIS A 296 11.18 14.07 -15.56
C HIS A 296 12.41 13.97 -16.46
N GLY A 297 13.24 15.04 -16.53
CA GLY A 297 14.51 15.00 -17.26
C GLY A 297 15.51 13.96 -16.73
N TYR A 298 15.52 13.70 -15.41
CA TYR A 298 16.31 12.63 -14.81
C TYR A 298 15.83 11.24 -15.28
N ILE A 299 14.50 11.02 -15.32
CA ILE A 299 13.87 9.78 -15.80
C ILE A 299 14.28 9.51 -17.25
N ASP A 300 14.14 10.50 -18.12
CA ASP A 300 14.50 10.42 -19.55
C ASP A 300 15.99 10.14 -19.74
N LYS A 301 16.86 10.88 -19.05
CA LYS A 301 18.32 10.75 -19.16
C LYS A 301 18.82 9.35 -18.73
N ASN A 302 18.18 8.74 -17.74
CA ASN A 302 18.56 7.42 -17.24
C ASN A 302 17.82 6.27 -17.94
N GLY A 303 16.95 6.55 -18.91
CA GLY A 303 16.19 5.54 -19.64
C GLY A 303 15.24 4.75 -18.74
N ILE A 304 14.71 5.39 -17.69
CA ILE A 304 13.75 4.76 -16.79
C ILE A 304 12.42 4.65 -17.54
N ASP A 305 11.80 3.48 -17.49
CA ASP A 305 10.55 3.23 -18.20
C ASP A 305 9.42 4.12 -17.64
N THR A 306 8.86 4.98 -18.48
CA THR A 306 7.79 5.92 -18.15
C THR A 306 6.40 5.31 -18.27
N ASN A 307 6.27 4.00 -18.12
CA ASN A 307 4.99 3.31 -18.11
C ASN A 307 4.43 3.11 -16.69
N GLY A 308 3.12 2.84 -16.61
CA GLY A 308 2.43 2.52 -15.35
C GLY A 308 2.58 3.63 -14.30
N PHE A 309 3.12 3.31 -13.12
CA PHE A 309 3.17 4.23 -11.98
C PHE A 309 3.89 5.55 -12.24
N ILE A 310 5.00 5.53 -12.98
CA ILE A 310 5.76 6.75 -13.29
C ILE A 310 4.96 7.65 -14.25
N ALA A 311 4.35 7.07 -15.29
CA ALA A 311 3.50 7.83 -16.20
C ALA A 311 2.34 8.50 -15.46
N THR A 312 1.67 7.75 -14.59
CA THR A 312 0.58 8.26 -13.74
C THR A 312 1.04 9.41 -12.86
N ALA A 313 2.18 9.25 -12.16
CA ALA A 313 2.73 10.28 -11.29
C ALA A 313 3.15 11.56 -12.06
N LEU A 314 3.74 11.41 -13.24
CA LEU A 314 4.09 12.55 -14.10
C LEU A 314 2.85 13.29 -14.63
N VAL A 315 1.82 12.55 -15.06
CA VAL A 315 0.55 13.13 -15.51
C VAL A 315 -0.12 13.91 -14.37
N ASP A 316 -0.18 13.32 -13.17
CA ASP A 316 -0.74 13.98 -11.98
C ASP A 316 0.06 15.23 -11.60
N MET A 317 1.39 15.12 -11.55
CA MET A 317 2.29 16.23 -11.23
C MET A 317 2.11 17.39 -12.20
N TYR A 318 2.17 17.15 -13.50
CA TYR A 318 1.99 18.22 -14.48
C TYR A 318 0.59 18.84 -14.43
N SER A 319 -0.44 18.01 -14.23
CA SER A 319 -1.81 18.49 -14.11
C SER A 319 -1.98 19.41 -12.90
N LYS A 320 -1.50 19.02 -11.73
CA LYS A 320 -1.59 19.81 -10.50
C LYS A 320 -0.71 21.04 -10.50
N CYS A 321 0.46 20.97 -11.14
CA CYS A 321 1.35 22.14 -11.33
C CYS A 321 0.91 23.09 -12.46
N GLY A 322 -0.24 22.89 -13.07
CA GLY A 322 -0.82 23.82 -14.04
C GLY A 322 -0.34 23.64 -15.49
N ASN A 323 0.42 22.60 -15.82
CA ASN A 323 0.96 22.35 -17.14
C ASN A 323 0.27 21.17 -17.84
N ILE A 324 -1.00 21.38 -18.21
CA ILE A 324 -1.83 20.32 -18.80
C ILE A 324 -1.29 19.84 -20.16
N ASP A 325 -0.64 20.71 -20.94
CA ASP A 325 -0.08 20.32 -22.24
C ASP A 325 1.02 19.26 -22.09
N LYS A 326 1.90 19.42 -21.09
CA LYS A 326 2.92 18.41 -20.76
C LYS A 326 2.28 17.13 -20.21
N ALA A 327 1.23 17.23 -19.39
CA ALA A 327 0.49 16.07 -18.89
C ALA A 327 -0.07 15.23 -20.05
N VAL A 328 -0.74 15.88 -21.02
CA VAL A 328 -1.26 15.24 -22.23
C VAL A 328 -0.13 14.63 -23.07
N ASN A 329 1.00 15.32 -23.20
CA ASN A 329 2.15 14.78 -23.94
C ASN A 329 2.71 13.50 -23.30
N VAL A 330 2.92 13.49 -21.97
CA VAL A 330 3.34 12.29 -21.22
C VAL A 330 2.34 11.16 -21.39
N PHE A 331 1.04 11.45 -21.22
CA PHE A 331 -0.03 10.48 -21.39
C PHE A 331 -0.05 9.84 -22.78
N ARG A 332 0.10 10.64 -23.85
CA ARG A 332 0.08 10.16 -25.24
C ARG A 332 1.31 9.31 -25.56
N ASN A 333 2.48 9.65 -25.01
CA ASN A 333 3.74 8.96 -25.27
C ASN A 333 3.91 7.69 -24.42
N ALA A 334 3.13 7.49 -23.37
CA ALA A 334 3.15 6.28 -22.55
C ALA A 334 2.73 5.06 -23.41
N SER A 335 3.66 4.10 -23.58
CA SER A 335 3.44 2.90 -24.43
C SER A 335 2.50 1.89 -23.76
N LYS A 336 2.41 1.90 -22.45
CA LYS A 336 1.46 1.10 -21.65
C LYS A 336 0.75 2.02 -20.68
N LYS A 337 -0.55 2.13 -20.84
CA LYS A 337 -1.42 2.86 -19.93
C LYS A 337 -2.17 1.86 -19.06
N ASP A 338 -2.33 2.17 -17.80
CA ASP A 338 -3.25 1.47 -16.90
C ASP A 338 -4.45 2.37 -16.58
N ILE A 339 -5.43 1.83 -15.88
CA ILE A 339 -6.64 2.57 -15.52
C ILE A 339 -6.32 3.83 -14.69
N SER A 340 -5.25 3.80 -13.88
CA SER A 340 -4.84 4.94 -13.07
C SER A 340 -4.31 6.08 -13.93
N THR A 341 -3.56 5.77 -14.99
CA THR A 341 -3.06 6.76 -15.96
C THR A 341 -4.21 7.46 -16.71
N TRP A 342 -5.24 6.69 -17.12
CA TRP A 342 -6.45 7.24 -17.71
C TRP A 342 -7.22 8.15 -16.75
N ASN A 343 -7.41 7.69 -15.51
CA ASN A 343 -8.09 8.49 -14.49
C ASN A 343 -7.37 9.81 -14.21
N SER A 344 -6.04 9.78 -14.09
CA SER A 344 -5.23 10.98 -13.81
C SER A 344 -5.34 12.03 -14.92
N ILE A 345 -5.31 11.63 -16.19
CA ILE A 345 -5.44 12.61 -17.27
C ILE A 345 -6.87 13.15 -17.39
N ILE A 346 -7.91 12.33 -17.17
CA ILE A 346 -9.31 12.78 -17.17
C ILE A 346 -9.54 13.81 -16.07
N VAL A 347 -9.04 13.54 -14.84
CA VAL A 347 -9.11 14.51 -13.73
C VAL A 347 -8.35 15.78 -14.10
N GLY A 348 -7.12 15.66 -14.62
CA GLY A 348 -6.29 16.79 -15.02
C GLY A 348 -7.00 17.70 -16.04
N LEU A 349 -7.54 17.13 -17.09
CA LEU A 349 -8.31 17.87 -18.10
C LEU A 349 -9.53 18.56 -17.49
N GLY A 350 -10.26 17.86 -16.62
CA GLY A 350 -11.41 18.43 -15.91
C GLY A 350 -11.03 19.61 -15.02
N MET A 351 -9.94 19.50 -14.25
CA MET A 351 -9.45 20.57 -13.37
C MET A 351 -9.09 21.84 -14.14
N HIS A 352 -8.61 21.71 -15.36
CA HIS A 352 -8.23 22.83 -16.24
C HIS A 352 -9.38 23.33 -17.12
N GLY A 353 -10.61 22.80 -16.96
CA GLY A 353 -11.79 23.26 -17.72
C GLY A 353 -11.92 22.67 -19.13
N TYR A 354 -11.10 21.66 -19.47
CA TYR A 354 -11.19 20.95 -20.75
C TYR A 354 -12.18 19.78 -20.66
N GLY A 355 -13.43 20.07 -20.25
CA GLY A 355 -14.44 19.04 -20.01
C GLY A 355 -14.81 18.21 -21.23
N GLU A 356 -14.90 18.82 -22.43
CA GLU A 356 -15.14 18.08 -23.67
C GLU A 356 -14.03 17.07 -23.94
N THR A 357 -12.77 17.51 -23.87
CA THR A 357 -11.62 16.64 -24.07
C THR A 357 -11.54 15.54 -23.00
N ALA A 358 -11.96 15.83 -21.76
CA ALA A 358 -12.03 14.81 -20.70
C ALA A 358 -13.05 13.71 -21.03
N LEU A 359 -14.23 14.08 -21.56
CA LEU A 359 -15.26 13.13 -22.00
C LEU A 359 -14.83 12.34 -23.25
N GLU A 360 -14.12 12.99 -24.20
CA GLU A 360 -13.51 12.31 -25.34
C GLU A 360 -12.47 11.29 -24.87
N THR A 361 -11.59 11.69 -23.94
CA THR A 361 -10.56 10.79 -23.36
C THR A 361 -11.21 9.61 -22.62
N PHE A 362 -12.32 9.81 -21.92
CA PHE A 362 -13.08 8.70 -21.32
C PHE A 362 -13.62 7.76 -22.39
N SER A 363 -14.13 8.29 -23.51
CA SER A 363 -14.61 7.48 -24.63
C SER A 363 -13.48 6.70 -25.30
N GLU A 364 -12.29 7.30 -25.45
CA GLU A 364 -11.08 6.62 -25.93
C GLU A 364 -10.67 5.46 -25.01
N MET A 365 -10.71 5.67 -23.69
CA MET A 365 -10.44 4.63 -22.68
C MET A 365 -11.34 3.39 -22.88
N LEU A 366 -12.64 3.61 -23.09
CA LEU A 366 -13.61 2.54 -23.36
C LEU A 366 -13.33 1.82 -24.68
N MET A 367 -12.97 2.57 -25.74
CA MET A 367 -12.62 1.99 -27.05
C MET A 367 -11.33 1.17 -27.00
N GLU A 368 -10.38 1.51 -26.14
CA GLU A 368 -9.16 0.70 -25.89
C GLU A 368 -9.44 -0.55 -25.01
N GLY A 369 -10.69 -0.74 -24.55
CA GLY A 369 -11.12 -1.93 -23.81
C GLY A 369 -10.87 -1.88 -22.31
N PHE A 370 -10.63 -0.69 -21.74
CA PHE A 370 -10.52 -0.53 -20.29
C PHE A 370 -11.92 -0.43 -19.67
N GLU A 371 -12.18 -1.21 -18.63
CA GLU A 371 -13.41 -1.10 -17.85
C GLU A 371 -13.28 0.04 -16.82
N PRO A 372 -14.20 1.02 -16.81
CA PRO A 372 -14.18 2.09 -15.82
C PRO A 372 -14.50 1.57 -14.42
N ASN A 373 -13.87 2.15 -13.42
CA ASN A 373 -14.11 1.86 -12.01
C ASN A 373 -14.69 3.08 -11.29
N GLU A 374 -14.89 2.97 -9.98
CA GLU A 374 -15.38 4.06 -9.12
C GLU A 374 -14.58 5.36 -9.31
N VAL A 375 -13.24 5.25 -9.33
CA VAL A 375 -12.34 6.42 -9.50
C VAL A 375 -12.49 7.05 -10.89
N THR A 376 -12.74 6.25 -11.93
CA THR A 376 -12.99 6.76 -13.28
C THR A 376 -14.24 7.64 -13.31
N PHE A 377 -15.32 7.20 -12.66
CA PHE A 377 -16.55 8.00 -12.63
C PHE A 377 -16.42 9.25 -11.76
N ILE A 378 -15.63 9.22 -10.67
CA ILE A 378 -15.28 10.44 -9.93
C ILE A 378 -14.56 11.43 -10.86
N ALA A 379 -13.58 10.95 -11.64
CA ALA A 379 -12.83 11.78 -12.58
C ALA A 379 -13.74 12.45 -13.63
N VAL A 380 -14.60 11.66 -14.26
CA VAL A 380 -15.53 12.14 -15.31
C VAL A 380 -16.58 13.10 -14.72
N LEU A 381 -17.16 12.78 -13.58
CA LEU A 381 -18.13 13.64 -12.90
C LEU A 381 -17.50 14.96 -12.43
N THR A 382 -16.24 14.92 -11.95
CA THR A 382 -15.49 16.13 -11.63
C THR A 382 -15.28 17.00 -12.87
N ALA A 383 -14.93 16.41 -14.02
CA ALA A 383 -14.80 17.13 -15.28
C ALA A 383 -16.15 17.77 -15.71
N CYS A 384 -17.24 17.05 -15.56
CA CYS A 384 -18.59 17.58 -15.83
C CYS A 384 -18.94 18.73 -14.88
N SER A 385 -18.63 18.61 -13.59
CA SER A 385 -18.88 19.65 -12.60
C SER A 385 -18.12 20.93 -12.94
N ARG A 386 -16.81 20.84 -13.15
CA ARG A 386 -15.96 22.00 -13.47
C ARG A 386 -16.37 22.71 -14.77
N SER A 387 -16.89 21.95 -15.73
CA SER A 387 -17.34 22.48 -17.03
C SER A 387 -18.85 22.81 -17.07
N ARG A 388 -19.58 22.58 -15.97
CA ARG A 388 -21.04 22.78 -15.86
C ARG A 388 -21.85 21.97 -16.87
N PHE A 389 -21.38 20.77 -17.21
CA PHE A 389 -22.06 19.87 -18.17
C PHE A 389 -23.10 19.01 -17.44
N LEU A 390 -24.25 19.63 -17.11
CA LEU A 390 -25.31 18.99 -16.32
C LEU A 390 -25.85 17.71 -16.94
N ASN A 391 -26.17 17.76 -18.24
CA ASN A 391 -26.77 16.62 -18.93
C ASN A 391 -25.81 15.46 -19.05
N GLU A 392 -24.55 15.76 -19.34
CA GLU A 392 -23.45 14.78 -19.41
C GLU A 392 -23.20 14.17 -18.04
N GLY A 393 -23.11 14.98 -16.97
CA GLY A 393 -22.95 14.51 -15.61
C GLY A 393 -24.04 13.54 -15.17
N ARG A 394 -25.34 13.89 -15.46
CA ARG A 394 -26.48 12.99 -15.20
C ARG A 394 -26.40 11.69 -16.01
N LYS A 395 -25.95 11.75 -17.27
CA LYS A 395 -25.72 10.55 -18.10
C LYS A 395 -24.61 9.67 -17.53
N MET A 396 -23.49 10.27 -17.14
CA MET A 396 -22.35 9.51 -16.57
C MET A 396 -22.72 8.87 -15.23
N PHE A 397 -23.43 9.58 -14.37
CA PHE A 397 -23.91 9.02 -13.11
C PHE A 397 -24.88 7.85 -13.33
N LYS A 398 -25.78 7.97 -14.30
CA LYS A 398 -26.69 6.89 -14.67
C LYS A 398 -25.94 5.71 -15.29
N LEU A 399 -25.00 5.97 -16.21
CA LEU A 399 -24.15 4.95 -16.83
C LEU A 399 -23.40 4.12 -15.78
N MET A 400 -22.85 4.78 -14.77
CA MET A 400 -22.14 4.13 -13.64
C MET A 400 -23.03 3.11 -12.91
N VAL A 401 -24.29 3.49 -12.64
CA VAL A 401 -25.21 2.67 -11.85
C VAL A 401 -25.86 1.58 -12.71
N ASP A 402 -26.42 1.96 -13.87
CA ASP A 402 -27.28 1.08 -14.65
C ASP A 402 -26.48 0.09 -15.53
N ASP A 403 -25.37 0.54 -16.13
CA ASP A 403 -24.62 -0.27 -17.09
C ASP A 403 -23.41 -0.97 -16.46
N TYR A 404 -22.74 -0.30 -15.51
CA TYR A 404 -21.55 -0.86 -14.83
C TYR A 404 -21.86 -1.45 -13.45
N GLY A 405 -23.06 -1.24 -12.90
CA GLY A 405 -23.46 -1.78 -11.60
C GLY A 405 -22.63 -1.24 -10.43
N ILE A 406 -21.98 -0.09 -10.58
CA ILE A 406 -21.16 0.52 -9.53
C ILE A 406 -22.08 1.27 -8.57
N GLU A 407 -22.03 0.88 -7.28
CA GLU A 407 -22.79 1.56 -6.23
C GLU A 407 -22.17 2.94 -5.96
N PRO A 408 -22.97 4.04 -6.02
CA PRO A 408 -22.44 5.38 -5.81
C PRO A 408 -21.90 5.61 -4.40
N ALA A 409 -20.62 5.90 -4.26
CA ALA A 409 -19.97 6.33 -3.04
C ALA A 409 -20.23 7.83 -2.77
N ILE A 410 -19.83 8.31 -1.58
CA ILE A 410 -20.05 9.71 -1.14
C ILE A 410 -19.39 10.72 -2.08
N GLU A 411 -18.26 10.37 -2.68
CA GLU A 411 -17.49 11.19 -3.61
C GLU A 411 -18.26 11.43 -4.91
N HIS A 412 -18.97 10.43 -5.42
CA HIS A 412 -19.80 10.57 -6.63
C HIS A 412 -20.97 11.53 -6.37
N TYR A 413 -21.61 11.40 -5.20
CA TYR A 413 -22.65 12.35 -4.79
C TYR A 413 -22.07 13.75 -4.60
N GLY A 414 -20.85 13.87 -4.07
CA GLY A 414 -20.12 15.15 -3.95
C GLY A 414 -19.99 15.85 -5.29
N CYS A 415 -19.53 15.12 -6.32
CA CYS A 415 -19.43 15.66 -7.68
C CYS A 415 -20.79 16.11 -8.24
N MET A 416 -21.87 15.35 -7.98
CA MET A 416 -23.22 15.70 -8.44
C MET A 416 -23.78 16.91 -7.69
N VAL A 417 -23.62 16.99 -6.37
CA VAL A 417 -24.02 18.16 -5.55
C VAL A 417 -23.27 19.42 -6.00
N ASP A 418 -21.96 19.30 -6.26
CA ASP A 418 -21.15 20.40 -6.77
C ASP A 418 -21.63 20.84 -8.17
N LEU A 419 -21.90 19.88 -9.08
CA LEU A 419 -22.43 20.16 -10.40
C LEU A 419 -23.79 20.89 -10.35
N LEU A 420 -24.75 20.36 -9.58
CA LEU A 420 -26.07 20.96 -9.38
C LEU A 420 -25.95 22.36 -8.75
N GLY A 421 -25.07 22.49 -7.75
CA GLY A 421 -24.77 23.75 -7.10
C GLY A 421 -24.18 24.79 -8.04
N GLN A 422 -23.27 24.39 -8.95
CA GLN A 422 -22.68 25.33 -9.92
C GLN A 422 -23.66 25.81 -10.99
N VAL A 423 -24.66 24.99 -11.31
CA VAL A 423 -25.74 25.35 -12.27
C VAL A 423 -26.89 26.09 -11.57
N GLY A 424 -26.94 26.10 -10.23
CA GLY A 424 -27.97 26.80 -9.45
C GLY A 424 -29.22 25.98 -9.15
N LEU A 425 -29.18 24.65 -9.35
CA LEU A 425 -30.29 23.73 -9.04
C LEU A 425 -30.20 23.30 -7.55
N LEU A 426 -30.33 24.29 -6.65
CA LEU A 426 -30.05 24.11 -5.22
C LEU A 426 -31.05 23.17 -4.52
N GLU A 427 -32.32 23.20 -4.95
CA GLU A 427 -33.39 22.34 -4.41
C GLU A 427 -33.10 20.86 -4.74
N GLU A 428 -32.71 20.56 -5.99
CA GLU A 428 -32.35 19.20 -6.40
C GLU A 428 -31.06 18.71 -5.66
N ALA A 429 -30.10 19.61 -5.48
CA ALA A 429 -28.90 19.31 -4.71
C ALA A 429 -29.23 19.01 -3.23
N LEU A 430 -30.15 19.77 -2.62
CA LEU A 430 -30.62 19.54 -1.25
C LEU A 430 -31.31 18.17 -1.13
N GLU A 431 -32.24 17.84 -2.05
CA GLU A 431 -32.92 16.56 -2.06
C GLU A 431 -31.94 15.39 -2.14
N LEU A 432 -30.88 15.53 -2.97
CA LEU A 432 -29.85 14.52 -3.10
C LEU A 432 -29.05 14.33 -1.78
N VAL A 433 -28.76 15.42 -1.06
CA VAL A 433 -28.04 15.37 0.23
C VAL A 433 -28.91 14.78 1.34
N GLU A 434 -30.20 15.15 1.42
CA GLU A 434 -31.13 14.69 2.45
C GLU A 434 -31.44 13.20 2.40
N THR A 435 -31.27 12.55 1.23
CA THR A 435 -31.46 11.11 1.06
C THR A 435 -30.33 10.30 1.70
N ARG A 436 -29.28 10.92 2.24
CA ARG A 436 -28.08 10.25 2.79
C ARG A 436 -28.03 10.35 4.31
N PRO A 437 -27.40 9.36 4.99
CA PRO A 437 -27.17 9.43 6.43
C PRO A 437 -26.36 10.69 6.80
N LEU A 438 -26.84 11.48 7.74
CA LEU A 438 -26.28 12.78 8.12
C LEU A 438 -24.76 12.74 8.40
N LYS A 439 -24.27 11.69 9.10
CA LYS A 439 -22.85 11.60 9.47
C LYS A 439 -21.91 11.38 8.29
N GLU A 440 -22.36 10.70 7.25
CA GLU A 440 -21.57 10.41 6.04
C GLU A 440 -21.65 11.58 5.04
N ALA A 441 -22.69 12.38 5.14
CA ALA A 441 -22.99 13.46 4.20
C ALA A 441 -22.32 14.81 4.55
N HIS A 442 -21.45 14.92 5.56
CA HIS A 442 -20.86 16.19 6.00
C HIS A 442 -20.26 17.01 4.85
N VAL A 443 -19.45 16.38 4.02
CA VAL A 443 -18.81 17.01 2.85
C VAL A 443 -19.86 17.49 1.82
N LEU A 444 -20.96 16.77 1.65
CA LEU A 444 -22.06 17.17 0.75
C LEU A 444 -22.76 18.43 1.24
N TRP A 445 -23.00 18.52 2.57
CA TRP A 445 -23.57 19.72 3.19
C TRP A 445 -22.66 20.94 3.04
N GLU A 446 -21.34 20.77 3.14
CA GLU A 446 -20.38 21.86 2.91
C GLU A 446 -20.39 22.35 1.47
N SER A 447 -20.40 21.43 0.49
CA SER A 447 -20.52 21.77 -0.94
C SER A 447 -21.81 22.52 -1.23
N LEU A 448 -22.93 22.07 -0.67
CA LEU A 448 -24.22 22.72 -0.83
C LEU A 448 -24.24 24.12 -0.17
N LEU A 449 -23.63 24.28 1.01
CA LEU A 449 -23.50 25.59 1.65
C LEU A 449 -22.70 26.59 0.81
N SER A 450 -21.61 26.09 0.19
CA SER A 450 -20.81 26.89 -0.75
C SER A 450 -21.61 27.30 -1.98
N ALA A 451 -22.42 26.40 -2.54
CA ALA A 451 -23.31 26.69 -3.63
C ALA A 451 -24.38 27.74 -3.27
N CYS A 452 -25.01 27.61 -2.10
CA CYS A 452 -26.00 28.60 -1.60
C CYS A 452 -25.38 30.00 -1.47
N LYS A 453 -24.14 30.08 -1.00
CA LYS A 453 -23.39 31.35 -0.94
C LYS A 453 -23.19 31.95 -2.34
N ASN A 454 -22.77 31.15 -3.30
CA ASN A 454 -22.49 31.62 -4.68
C ASN A 454 -23.75 32.14 -5.40
N HIS A 455 -24.90 31.55 -5.09
CA HIS A 455 -26.18 31.96 -5.66
C HIS A 455 -26.99 32.93 -4.76
N GLY A 456 -26.46 33.30 -3.59
CA GLY A 456 -27.13 34.25 -2.69
C GLY A 456 -28.40 33.73 -2.03
N ASN A 457 -28.62 32.40 -2.00
CA ASN A 457 -29.79 31.80 -1.37
C ASN A 457 -29.58 31.67 0.15
N VAL A 458 -30.06 32.71 0.87
CA VAL A 458 -29.83 32.82 2.34
C VAL A 458 -30.65 31.82 3.12
N GLU A 459 -31.89 31.60 2.75
CA GLU A 459 -32.82 30.73 3.48
C GLU A 459 -32.29 29.31 3.49
N MET A 460 -31.84 28.83 2.33
CA MET A 460 -31.21 27.52 2.22
C MET A 460 -29.86 27.46 2.90
N ALA A 461 -29.04 28.54 2.81
CA ALA A 461 -27.75 28.60 3.53
C ALA A 461 -27.91 28.50 5.04
N GLU A 462 -28.92 29.18 5.62
CA GLU A 462 -29.23 29.10 7.05
C GLU A 462 -29.67 27.68 7.46
N TYR A 463 -30.48 27.02 6.63
CA TYR A 463 -30.92 25.66 6.86
C TYR A 463 -29.73 24.67 6.83
N VAL A 464 -28.93 24.73 5.77
CA VAL A 464 -27.76 23.87 5.56
C VAL A 464 -26.72 24.05 6.66
N ALA A 465 -26.41 25.32 7.00
CA ALA A 465 -25.46 25.64 8.09
C ALA A 465 -25.94 25.11 9.44
N ARG A 466 -27.25 25.17 9.73
CA ARG A 466 -27.81 24.58 10.95
C ARG A 466 -27.56 23.07 10.99
N LYS A 467 -27.77 22.38 9.89
CA LYS A 467 -27.53 20.93 9.79
C LYS A 467 -26.05 20.58 10.00
N LEU A 468 -25.12 21.32 9.38
CA LEU A 468 -23.69 21.16 9.59
C LEU A 468 -23.29 21.34 11.04
N LEU A 469 -23.78 22.39 11.69
CA LEU A 469 -23.45 22.68 13.10
C LEU A 469 -24.13 21.73 14.10
N GLU A 470 -25.25 21.09 13.72
CA GLU A 470 -25.81 19.95 14.47
C GLU A 470 -24.90 18.73 14.42
N LEU A 471 -24.23 18.49 13.29
CA LEU A 471 -23.30 17.37 13.09
C LEU A 471 -21.98 17.61 13.82
N ASN A 472 -21.38 18.76 13.64
CA ASN A 472 -20.12 19.14 14.25
C ASN A 472 -20.14 20.59 14.75
N PRO A 473 -20.49 20.83 16.01
CA PRO A 473 -20.49 22.17 16.59
C PRO A 473 -19.11 22.86 16.65
N GLN A 474 -18.04 22.11 16.47
CA GLN A 474 -16.66 22.63 16.45
C GLN A 474 -16.15 22.90 15.03
N ASP A 475 -16.95 22.62 14.01
CA ASP A 475 -16.55 22.89 12.62
C ASP A 475 -16.47 24.41 12.34
N SER A 476 -15.25 24.89 12.08
CA SER A 476 -15.02 26.30 11.76
C SER A 476 -15.55 26.70 10.39
N ALA A 477 -15.58 25.77 9.41
CA ALA A 477 -15.98 26.02 8.03
C ALA A 477 -17.44 26.45 7.94
N GLY A 478 -18.35 25.74 8.61
CA GLY A 478 -19.77 26.06 8.66
C GLY A 478 -20.05 27.49 9.19
N TYR A 479 -19.39 27.89 10.29
CA TYR A 479 -19.51 29.24 10.84
C TYR A 479 -18.97 30.31 9.89
N VAL A 480 -17.79 30.07 9.31
CA VAL A 480 -17.14 31.00 8.38
C VAL A 480 -17.95 31.19 7.11
N GLN A 481 -18.44 30.11 6.50
CA GLN A 481 -19.23 30.19 5.27
C GLN A 481 -20.57 30.90 5.51
N LEU A 482 -21.27 30.59 6.60
CA LEU A 482 -22.50 31.28 6.96
C LEU A 482 -22.26 32.78 7.23
N SER A 483 -21.21 33.13 7.99
CA SER A 483 -20.79 34.52 8.22
C SER A 483 -20.50 35.23 6.88
N ASN A 484 -19.83 34.58 5.93
CA ASN A 484 -19.52 35.14 4.63
C ASN A 484 -20.79 35.31 3.76
N THR A 485 -21.76 34.41 3.86
CA THR A 485 -23.05 34.52 3.16
C THR A 485 -23.81 35.74 3.64
N TYR A 486 -23.90 35.96 4.95
CA TYR A 486 -24.51 37.18 5.51
C TYR A 486 -23.75 38.45 5.13
N ALA A 487 -22.41 38.40 5.11
CA ALA A 487 -21.59 39.57 4.74
C ALA A 487 -21.82 39.96 3.27
N ALA A 488 -21.92 39.00 2.36
CA ALA A 488 -22.21 39.23 0.93
C ALA A 488 -23.57 39.98 0.74
N LEU A 489 -24.51 39.73 1.61
CA LEU A 489 -25.84 40.36 1.62
C LEU A 489 -25.94 41.60 2.52
N LYS A 490 -24.81 42.05 3.05
CA LYS A 490 -24.73 43.23 3.95
C LYS A 490 -25.53 43.08 5.27
N ARG A 491 -25.86 41.87 5.68
CA ARG A 491 -26.54 41.53 6.95
C ARG A 491 -25.54 41.50 8.11
N TRP A 492 -24.96 42.65 8.47
CA TRP A 492 -23.84 42.76 9.41
C TRP A 492 -24.17 42.31 10.82
N ASP A 493 -25.41 42.48 11.29
CA ASP A 493 -25.85 42.05 12.62
C ASP A 493 -25.79 40.51 12.73
N ASP A 494 -26.20 39.82 11.69
CA ASP A 494 -26.15 38.35 11.62
C ASP A 494 -24.71 37.86 11.57
N VAL A 495 -23.82 38.54 10.83
CA VAL A 495 -22.38 38.28 10.83
C VAL A 495 -21.81 38.33 12.24
N LEU A 496 -22.15 39.41 13.01
CA LEU A 496 -21.69 39.60 14.38
C LEU A 496 -22.21 38.47 15.30
N ASN A 497 -23.46 38.07 15.14
CA ASN A 497 -24.08 37.01 15.92
C ASN A 497 -23.38 35.65 15.70
N VAL A 498 -23.13 35.27 14.45
CA VAL A 498 -22.43 34.02 14.09
C VAL A 498 -21.01 34.02 14.66
N ARG A 499 -20.26 35.12 14.50
CA ARG A 499 -18.89 35.24 15.02
C ARG A 499 -18.84 35.25 16.56
N LYS A 500 -19.82 35.85 17.23
CA LYS A 500 -19.95 35.79 18.70
C LYS A 500 -20.18 34.34 19.15
N LYS A 501 -21.05 33.60 18.47
CA LYS A 501 -21.33 32.20 18.76
C LYS A 501 -20.06 31.31 18.57
N MET A 502 -19.34 31.49 17.45
CA MET A 502 -18.08 30.83 17.18
C MET A 502 -17.04 31.09 18.29
N LYS A 503 -16.89 32.34 18.71
CA LYS A 503 -15.97 32.72 19.80
C LYS A 503 -16.40 32.14 21.15
N ALA A 504 -17.70 32.12 21.46
CA ALA A 504 -18.23 31.54 22.70
C ALA A 504 -17.96 30.03 22.80
N LEU A 505 -17.97 29.33 21.69
CA LEU A 505 -17.65 27.90 21.59
C LEU A 505 -16.15 27.62 21.47
N LYS A 506 -15.29 28.65 21.47
CA LYS A 506 -13.84 28.57 21.30
C LYS A 506 -13.43 27.86 19.98
N VAL A 507 -14.23 28.02 18.94
CA VAL A 507 -13.89 27.51 17.62
C VAL A 507 -12.92 28.48 16.96
N ASN A 508 -11.72 28.01 16.65
CA ASN A 508 -10.70 28.78 15.93
C ASN A 508 -10.79 28.50 14.41
N LYS A 509 -10.63 29.57 13.62
CA LYS A 509 -10.53 29.46 12.18
C LYS A 509 -9.13 28.92 11.83
N GLU A 510 -9.05 27.87 11.04
CA GLU A 510 -7.81 27.46 10.41
C GLU A 510 -7.39 28.52 9.37
N PRO A 511 -6.13 28.99 9.40
CA PRO A 511 -5.64 29.94 8.42
C PRO A 511 -5.62 29.27 7.01
N GLY A 512 -6.03 30.02 6.00
CA GLY A 512 -5.82 29.59 4.62
C GLY A 512 -4.34 29.65 4.27
N CYS A 513 -3.85 28.64 3.55
CA CYS A 513 -2.49 28.56 3.06
C CYS A 513 -2.48 28.73 1.53
N SER A 514 -1.45 29.38 1.00
CA SER A 514 -1.13 29.41 -0.43
C SER A 514 0.36 29.24 -0.62
N MET A 515 0.74 28.50 -1.66
CA MET A 515 2.15 28.25 -1.98
C MET A 515 2.48 28.77 -3.37
N ILE A 516 3.70 29.23 -3.55
CA ILE A 516 4.25 29.66 -4.85
C ILE A 516 5.71 29.21 -4.95
N GLU A 517 6.08 28.68 -6.09
CA GLU A 517 7.48 28.38 -6.41
C GLU A 517 8.15 29.62 -7.04
N VAL A 518 9.26 30.07 -6.43
CA VAL A 518 10.09 31.15 -6.95
C VAL A 518 11.54 30.67 -6.99
N ASN A 519 12.13 30.63 -8.18
CA ASN A 519 13.51 30.16 -8.40
C ASN A 519 13.80 28.75 -7.86
N GLY A 520 12.83 27.83 -7.95
CA GLY A 520 12.95 26.44 -7.47
C GLY A 520 12.76 26.26 -5.96
N VAL A 521 12.38 27.34 -5.24
CA VAL A 521 12.05 27.30 -3.82
C VAL A 521 10.55 27.53 -3.65
N VAL A 522 9.87 26.66 -2.91
CA VAL A 522 8.45 26.81 -2.57
C VAL A 522 8.34 27.76 -1.38
N HIS A 523 7.50 28.77 -1.52
CA HIS A 523 7.17 29.73 -0.46
C HIS A 523 5.73 29.53 -0.03
N GLU A 524 5.52 29.30 1.28
CA GLU A 524 4.22 29.19 1.90
C GLU A 524 3.77 30.52 2.49
N PHE A 525 2.50 30.86 2.29
CA PHE A 525 1.87 32.07 2.84
C PHE A 525 0.62 31.67 3.63
N LEU A 526 0.62 31.93 4.92
CA LEU A 526 -0.52 31.69 5.79
C LEU A 526 -1.37 32.97 5.95
N ALA A 527 -2.69 32.84 5.80
CA ALA A 527 -3.61 33.95 5.95
C ALA A 527 -3.63 34.45 7.43
N GLY A 528 -3.13 35.66 7.68
CA GLY A 528 -3.08 36.24 9.01
C GLY A 528 -1.67 36.34 9.62
N GLU A 529 -0.67 35.78 9.00
CA GLU A 529 0.73 36.17 9.29
C GLU A 529 0.96 37.56 8.70
N GLY A 530 0.97 38.56 9.57
CA GLY A 530 1.27 39.92 9.17
C GLY A 530 2.66 39.99 8.61
N MET A 531 2.83 40.57 7.39
CA MET A 531 4.13 41.07 6.98
C MET A 531 4.65 42.02 8.06
N ILE A 532 5.62 41.58 8.83
CA ILE A 532 6.55 42.49 9.48
C ILE A 532 7.52 42.88 8.36
N LEU A 533 7.17 43.95 7.64
CA LEU A 533 8.13 44.68 6.82
C LEU A 533 9.07 45.39 7.82
N GLU A 534 10.25 44.79 8.05
CA GLU A 534 11.43 45.57 8.44
C GLU A 534 12.24 45.94 7.19
#